data_2616b5fd8ef6f79f55265132ce4ca206
#
_entry.id   2616b5fd8ef6f79f55265132ce4ca206
#
_cell.length_a   1.000
_cell.length_b   1.000
_cell.length_c   1.000
_cell.angle_alpha   90.00
_cell.angle_beta   90.00
_cell.angle_gamma   90.00
#
_symmetry.space_group_name_H-M   'P 1'
#
loop_
_entity.id
_entity.type
_entity.pdbx_description
1 polymer ?
#
loop_
_entity_poly.entity_id
_entity_poly.type
_entity_poly.pdbx_seq_one_letter_code
_entity_poly.pdbx_strand_id
1 'polypeptide(L)'
;KHNIPLVFCKNYSPQVLKANMRICGATEYALVLYRKKLPKFRNNGHMVFNWFRWERDNKSIPKIHPAQKPVSVLKRLIEIFTDEGDVVIDPVAGSGSTLRAAAEMGRNSYGFEVSKSFYNQAKEKMLDFSGMQTAFHLPKEEQNNPR
;
A
#
# COMPACT_ATOMS: atom_id res chain seq x y z
N LYS A 1 -17.52 16.00 8.03
CA LYS A 1 -16.67 15.59 6.90
C LYS A 1 -15.28 16.14 7.17
N HIS A 2 -14.61 15.50 8.10
CA HIS A 2 -13.27 15.90 8.47
C HIS A 2 -12.30 15.04 7.64
N ASN A 3 -11.34 15.68 7.03
CA ASN A 3 -10.19 15.04 6.43
C ASN A 3 -9.05 15.12 7.43
N ILE A 4 -8.36 13.99 7.60
CA ILE A 4 -7.16 13.92 8.43
C ILE A 4 -5.98 13.90 7.49
N PRO A 5 -5.11 14.94 7.48
CA PRO A 5 -3.91 14.92 6.69
C PRO A 5 -2.86 14.00 7.32
N LEU A 6 -2.30 13.12 6.52
CA LEU A 6 -1.14 12.32 6.87
C LEU A 6 0.08 12.89 6.15
N VAL A 7 1.20 12.93 6.83
CA VAL A 7 2.47 13.45 6.32
C VAL A 7 3.50 12.33 6.28
N PHE A 8 4.08 12.09 5.12
CA PHE A 8 5.14 11.11 4.95
C PHE A 8 6.46 11.84 4.76
N CYS A 9 7.38 11.62 5.69
CA CYS A 9 8.70 12.26 5.71
C CYS A 9 9.74 11.31 5.12
N LYS A 10 10.33 11.70 3.98
CA LYS A 10 11.38 10.95 3.30
C LYS A 10 12.75 11.28 3.89
N ASN A 11 13.59 10.30 3.98
CA ASN A 11 15.01 10.50 4.31
C ASN A 11 15.88 10.82 3.07
N TYR A 12 15.22 11.03 1.93
CA TYR A 12 15.86 11.43 0.67
C TYR A 12 14.96 12.42 -0.08
N SER A 13 15.55 13.21 -0.97
CA SER A 13 14.80 14.14 -1.79
C SER A 13 14.89 13.77 -3.27
N PRO A 14 13.80 13.33 -3.88
CA PRO A 14 13.76 13.07 -5.31
C PRO A 14 13.46 14.34 -6.12
N GLN A 15 13.06 15.43 -5.48
CA GLN A 15 12.57 16.62 -6.15
C GLN A 15 13.13 17.90 -5.56
N VAL A 16 13.71 18.73 -6.43
CA VAL A 16 14.07 20.09 -6.08
C VAL A 16 12.85 20.98 -6.24
N LEU A 17 12.40 21.58 -5.14
CA LEU A 17 11.26 22.50 -5.14
C LEU A 17 11.64 23.90 -5.60
N LYS A 18 12.80 24.37 -5.21
CA LYS A 18 13.31 25.69 -5.55
C LYS A 18 14.84 25.63 -5.68
N ALA A 19 15.33 25.55 -6.90
CA ALA A 19 16.75 25.32 -7.18
C ALA A 19 17.67 26.41 -6.64
N ASN A 20 17.32 27.69 -6.88
CA ASN A 20 18.12 28.84 -6.43
C ASN A 20 18.11 29.03 -4.90
N MET A 21 17.12 28.51 -4.20
CA MET A 21 17.04 28.50 -2.73
C MET A 21 17.52 27.18 -2.12
N ARG A 22 17.90 26.21 -2.94
CA ARG A 22 18.34 24.86 -2.52
C ARG A 22 17.32 24.13 -1.65
N ILE A 23 16.02 24.36 -1.90
CA ILE A 23 14.93 23.70 -1.20
C ILE A 23 14.52 22.44 -1.95
N CYS A 24 14.53 21.30 -1.25
CA CYS A 24 14.16 20.00 -1.77
C CYS A 24 12.88 19.48 -1.11
N GLY A 25 12.03 18.82 -1.89
CA GLY A 25 10.81 18.17 -1.39
C GLY A 25 11.14 16.85 -0.70
N ALA A 26 10.88 16.78 0.60
CA ALA A 26 11.08 15.57 1.39
C ALA A 26 9.80 15.03 2.00
N THR A 27 8.64 15.55 1.58
CA THR A 27 7.35 15.14 2.11
C THR A 27 6.39 14.69 1.01
N GLU A 28 5.53 13.75 1.34
CA GLU A 28 4.29 13.45 0.61
C GLU A 28 3.11 13.54 1.59
N TYR A 29 1.92 13.71 1.03
CA TYR A 29 0.71 13.88 1.82
C TYR A 29 -0.35 12.89 1.37
N ALA A 30 -1.17 12.42 2.30
CA ALA A 30 -2.39 11.71 2.01
C ALA A 30 -3.52 12.27 2.86
N LEU A 31 -4.75 12.09 2.40
CA LEU A 31 -5.96 12.49 3.13
C LEU A 31 -6.73 11.23 3.51
N VAL A 32 -7.08 11.12 4.79
CA VAL A 32 -8.01 10.10 5.25
C VAL A 32 -9.41 10.64 5.08
N LEU A 33 -10.15 10.07 4.16
CA LEU A 33 -11.53 10.43 3.86
C LEU A 33 -12.46 9.28 4.29
N TYR A 34 -13.65 9.64 4.76
CA TYR A 34 -14.65 8.64 5.11
C TYR A 34 -16.05 9.09 4.69
N ARG A 35 -16.92 8.12 4.45
CA ARG A 35 -18.31 8.35 4.07
C ARG A 35 -19.23 8.05 5.26
N LYS A 36 -20.10 9.01 5.58
CA LYS A 36 -21.10 8.95 6.67
C LYS A 36 -20.50 8.83 8.07
N LYS A 37 -19.89 7.72 8.43
CA LYS A 37 -19.37 7.43 9.77
C LYS A 37 -17.87 7.18 9.69
N LEU A 38 -17.14 7.70 10.67
CA LEU A 38 -15.70 7.42 10.82
C LEU A 38 -15.53 5.94 11.15
N PRO A 39 -14.69 5.21 10.40
CA PRO A 39 -14.36 3.85 10.74
C PRO A 39 -13.73 3.75 12.12
N LYS A 40 -13.84 2.61 12.76
CA LYS A 40 -13.06 2.32 13.94
C LYS A 40 -11.63 1.99 13.51
N PHE A 41 -10.67 2.65 14.12
CA PHE A 41 -9.27 2.36 13.89
C PHE A 41 -8.72 1.53 15.04
N ARG A 42 -8.01 0.46 14.69
CA ARG A 42 -7.34 -0.39 15.66
C ARG A 42 -5.89 0.00 15.77
N ASN A 43 -5.53 0.60 16.89
CA ASN A 43 -4.14 0.92 17.24
C ASN A 43 -3.80 0.35 18.60
N ASN A 44 -4.39 -0.81 18.97
CA ASN A 44 -4.24 -1.42 20.29
C ASN A 44 -4.49 -0.41 21.44
N GLY A 45 -5.41 0.52 21.24
CA GLY A 45 -5.71 1.60 22.18
C GLY A 45 -4.68 2.73 22.22
N HIS A 46 -3.64 2.69 21.39
CA HIS A 46 -2.61 3.73 21.35
C HIS A 46 -2.94 4.83 20.35
N MET A 47 -2.59 6.06 20.69
CA MET A 47 -2.59 7.17 19.76
C MET A 47 -1.45 7.02 18.76
N VAL A 48 -1.71 7.36 17.49
CA VAL A 48 -0.68 7.39 16.44
C VAL A 48 -0.50 8.82 15.94
N PHE A 49 0.74 9.18 15.63
CA PHE A 49 1.02 10.46 15.00
C PHE A 49 0.51 10.46 13.55
N ASN A 50 0.15 11.62 13.04
CA ASN A 50 -0.26 11.79 11.65
C ASN A 50 0.93 11.93 10.69
N TRP A 51 2.15 11.65 11.14
CA TRP A 51 3.34 11.63 10.31
C TRP A 51 4.02 10.27 10.35
N PHE A 52 4.62 9.87 9.22
CA PHE A 52 5.26 8.57 9.03
C PHE A 52 6.62 8.74 8.38
N ARG A 53 7.57 7.91 8.78
CA ARG A 53 8.82 7.77 8.05
C ARG A 53 8.56 7.06 6.73
N TRP A 54 9.14 7.60 5.67
CA TRP A 54 9.12 7.00 4.37
C TRP A 54 10.53 6.54 4.02
N GLU A 55 10.81 5.30 4.25
CA GLU A 55 12.05 4.65 3.85
C GLU A 55 11.83 3.90 2.54
N ARG A 56 12.87 3.83 1.72
CA ARG A 56 12.81 3.02 0.52
C ARG A 56 12.73 1.54 0.88
N ASP A 57 12.00 0.79 0.07
CA ASP A 57 12.02 -0.68 0.18
C ASP A 57 13.44 -1.21 -0.01
N ASN A 58 13.74 -2.32 0.64
CA ASN A 58 14.99 -3.04 0.44
C ASN A 58 14.99 -3.77 -0.93
N LYS A 59 16.10 -4.42 -1.26
CA LYS A 59 16.29 -5.08 -2.55
C LYS A 59 15.37 -6.30 -2.77
N SER A 60 14.72 -6.81 -1.74
CA SER A 60 13.77 -7.92 -1.85
C SER A 60 12.42 -7.51 -2.46
N ILE A 61 12.13 -6.21 -2.46
CA ILE A 61 10.94 -5.66 -3.10
C ILE A 61 11.31 -5.15 -4.49
N PRO A 62 10.75 -5.72 -5.56
CA PRO A 62 11.08 -5.32 -6.91
C PRO A 62 10.62 -3.88 -7.17
N LYS A 63 11.50 -3.08 -7.79
CA LYS A 63 11.13 -1.75 -8.25
C LYS A 63 10.59 -1.82 -9.67
N ILE A 64 9.29 -1.67 -9.80
CA ILE A 64 8.55 -1.79 -11.06
C ILE A 64 8.17 -0.42 -11.61
N HIS A 65 7.73 0.48 -10.73
CA HIS A 65 7.19 1.78 -11.13
C HIS A 65 8.04 2.92 -10.57
N PRO A 66 8.29 4.01 -11.34
CA PRO A 66 9.09 5.16 -10.86
C PRO A 66 8.54 5.79 -9.58
N ALA A 67 7.21 5.90 -9.48
CA ALA A 67 6.50 6.48 -8.34
C ALA A 67 6.01 5.41 -7.32
N GLN A 68 6.64 4.24 -7.31
CA GLN A 68 6.28 3.15 -6.39
C GLN A 68 6.33 3.60 -4.94
N LYS A 69 5.25 3.31 -4.22
CA LYS A 69 5.16 3.54 -2.78
C LYS A 69 5.83 2.39 -2.02
N PRO A 70 6.57 2.66 -0.94
CA PRO A 70 7.16 1.60 -0.14
C PRO A 70 6.11 0.67 0.47
N VAL A 71 6.36 -0.62 0.38
CA VAL A 71 5.47 -1.64 0.95
C VAL A 71 5.37 -1.47 2.46
N SER A 72 6.45 -1.11 3.15
CA SER A 72 6.48 -0.87 4.60
C SER A 72 5.50 0.25 5.04
N VAL A 73 5.46 1.34 4.29
CA VAL A 73 4.53 2.46 4.55
C VAL A 73 3.08 2.02 4.35
N LEU A 74 2.83 1.28 3.26
CA LEU A 74 1.49 0.77 2.95
C LEU A 74 1.00 -0.24 3.99
N LYS A 75 1.87 -1.13 4.45
CA LYS A 75 1.58 -2.06 5.56
C LYS A 75 1.16 -1.30 6.82
N ARG A 76 1.89 -0.24 7.17
CA ARG A 76 1.55 0.57 8.35
C ARG A 76 0.18 1.25 8.20
N LEU A 77 -0.18 1.74 7.02
CA LEU A 77 -1.50 2.30 6.78
C LEU A 77 -2.60 1.23 6.85
N ILE A 78 -2.37 0.07 6.26
CA ILE A 78 -3.31 -1.05 6.29
C ILE A 78 -3.54 -1.51 7.73
N GLU A 79 -2.49 -1.62 8.53
CA GLU A 79 -2.58 -1.96 9.95
C GLU A 79 -3.47 -0.98 10.73
N ILE A 80 -3.32 0.33 10.49
CA ILE A 80 -4.06 1.38 11.21
C ILE A 80 -5.54 1.41 10.77
N PHE A 81 -5.80 1.29 9.47
CA PHE A 81 -7.10 1.61 8.88
C PHE A 81 -7.96 0.40 8.50
N THR A 82 -7.45 -0.81 8.70
CA THR A 82 -8.18 -2.04 8.38
C THR A 82 -7.99 -3.09 9.47
N ASP A 83 -8.92 -4.07 9.49
CA ASP A 83 -8.82 -5.27 10.28
C ASP A 83 -8.43 -6.47 9.39
N GLU A 84 -8.00 -7.56 10.01
CA GLU A 84 -7.74 -8.82 9.31
C GLU A 84 -9.02 -9.31 8.61
N GLY A 85 -8.88 -9.75 7.37
CA GLY A 85 -10.01 -10.15 6.53
C GLY A 85 -10.71 -9.01 5.79
N ASP A 86 -10.43 -7.75 6.11
CA ASP A 86 -10.96 -6.61 5.36
C ASP A 86 -10.46 -6.60 3.91
N VAL A 87 -11.19 -5.87 3.07
CA VAL A 87 -10.87 -5.73 1.65
C VAL A 87 -10.22 -4.37 1.39
N VAL A 88 -9.02 -4.41 0.82
CA VAL A 88 -8.29 -3.24 0.35
C VAL A 88 -8.47 -3.10 -1.16
N ILE A 89 -8.87 -1.93 -1.62
CA ILE A 89 -9.05 -1.64 -3.05
C ILE A 89 -8.08 -0.54 -3.47
N ASP A 90 -7.29 -0.82 -4.52
CA ASP A 90 -6.40 0.15 -5.14
C ASP A 90 -6.83 0.39 -6.61
N PRO A 91 -7.51 1.51 -6.91
CA PRO A 91 -8.00 1.78 -8.25
C PRO A 91 -6.91 2.15 -9.27
N VAL A 92 -5.67 2.37 -8.81
CA VAL A 92 -4.51 2.77 -9.63
C VAL A 92 -3.25 2.04 -9.16
N ALA A 93 -3.30 0.73 -9.19
CA ALA A 93 -2.37 -0.16 -8.50
C ALA A 93 -0.89 -0.02 -8.91
N GLY A 94 -0.62 0.42 -10.14
CA GLY A 94 0.74 0.64 -10.64
C GLY A 94 1.63 -0.58 -10.49
N SER A 95 2.55 -0.54 -9.53
CA SER A 95 3.44 -1.66 -9.22
C SER A 95 2.80 -2.81 -8.44
N GLY A 96 1.57 -2.64 -7.92
CA GLY A 96 0.92 -3.61 -7.04
C GLY A 96 1.39 -3.59 -5.59
N SER A 97 2.14 -2.57 -5.16
CA SER A 97 2.68 -2.47 -3.80
C SER A 97 1.59 -2.51 -2.72
N THR A 98 0.43 -1.88 -2.99
CA THR A 98 -0.71 -1.89 -2.06
C THR A 98 -1.28 -3.30 -1.90
N LEU A 99 -1.40 -4.03 -3.01
CA LEU A 99 -1.91 -5.40 -3.00
C LEU A 99 -0.96 -6.33 -2.25
N ARG A 100 0.34 -6.19 -2.49
CA ARG A 100 1.37 -6.92 -1.75
C ARG A 100 1.29 -6.64 -0.26
N ALA A 101 1.24 -5.36 0.12
CA ALA A 101 1.13 -4.96 1.52
C ALA A 101 -0.13 -5.54 2.18
N ALA A 102 -1.26 -5.52 1.49
CA ALA A 102 -2.51 -6.10 1.96
C ALA A 102 -2.38 -7.61 2.18
N ALA A 103 -1.83 -8.34 1.21
CA ALA A 103 -1.61 -9.78 1.31
C ALA A 103 -0.68 -10.14 2.48
N GLU A 104 0.46 -9.44 2.61
CA GLU A 104 1.41 -9.64 3.73
C GLU A 104 0.82 -9.32 5.11
N MET A 105 -0.27 -8.55 5.15
CA MET A 105 -1.00 -8.19 6.37
C MET A 105 -2.29 -9.01 6.58
N GLY A 106 -2.53 -10.05 5.76
CA GLY A 106 -3.73 -10.90 5.89
C GLY A 106 -5.03 -10.24 5.45
N ARG A 107 -4.97 -9.24 4.56
CA ARG A 107 -6.14 -8.59 3.98
C ARG A 107 -6.39 -9.09 2.56
N ASN A 108 -7.65 -9.17 2.16
CA ASN A 108 -8.00 -9.36 0.76
C ASN A 108 -7.75 -8.06 -0.02
N SER A 109 -7.40 -8.16 -1.30
CA SER A 109 -7.18 -6.95 -2.09
C SER A 109 -7.58 -7.10 -3.54
N TYR A 110 -8.02 -5.97 -4.13
CA TYR A 110 -8.29 -5.82 -5.55
C TYR A 110 -7.56 -4.58 -6.05
N GLY A 111 -6.90 -4.70 -7.20
CA GLY A 111 -6.19 -3.61 -7.84
C GLY A 111 -6.55 -3.49 -9.31
N PHE A 112 -6.55 -2.25 -9.81
CA PHE A 112 -6.80 -1.94 -11.21
C PHE A 112 -5.60 -1.20 -11.78
N GLU A 113 -5.13 -1.63 -12.95
CA GLU A 113 -4.01 -1.02 -13.66
C GLU A 113 -4.30 -1.03 -15.16
N VAL A 114 -4.27 0.16 -15.77
CA VAL A 114 -4.57 0.32 -17.21
C VAL A 114 -3.36 0.00 -18.09
N SER A 115 -2.16 0.17 -17.58
CA SER A 115 -0.94 -0.17 -18.29
C SER A 115 -0.70 -1.68 -18.24
N LYS A 116 -0.88 -2.36 -19.37
CA LYS A 116 -0.63 -3.79 -19.50
C LYS A 116 0.80 -4.17 -19.07
N SER A 117 1.78 -3.31 -19.34
CA SER A 117 3.16 -3.53 -18.92
C SER A 117 3.32 -3.55 -17.40
N PHE A 118 2.78 -2.55 -16.70
CA PHE A 118 2.84 -2.51 -15.24
C PHE A 118 2.00 -3.62 -14.62
N TYR A 119 0.83 -3.92 -15.17
CA TYR A 119 0.00 -5.04 -14.73
C TYR A 119 0.77 -6.37 -14.77
N ASN A 120 1.40 -6.69 -15.90
CA ASN A 120 2.16 -7.94 -16.04
C ASN A 120 3.35 -7.98 -15.07
N GLN A 121 4.12 -6.90 -14.98
CA GLN A 121 5.26 -6.83 -14.05
C GLN A 121 4.81 -6.93 -12.58
N ALA A 122 3.70 -6.31 -12.22
CA ALA A 122 3.14 -6.41 -10.87
C ALA A 122 2.76 -7.86 -10.56
N LYS A 123 2.07 -8.53 -11.48
CA LYS A 123 1.66 -9.93 -11.32
C LYS A 123 2.86 -10.88 -11.20
N GLU A 124 3.86 -10.72 -12.06
CA GLU A 124 5.00 -11.64 -12.14
C GLU A 124 6.04 -11.42 -11.04
N LYS A 125 6.23 -10.17 -10.58
CA LYS A 125 7.35 -9.83 -9.70
C LYS A 125 6.91 -9.34 -8.32
N MET A 126 5.86 -8.51 -8.25
CA MET A 126 5.42 -7.92 -6.97
C MET A 126 4.50 -8.87 -6.21
N LEU A 127 3.63 -9.59 -6.91
CA LEU A 127 2.60 -10.44 -6.35
C LEU A 127 2.96 -11.94 -6.45
N ASP A 128 4.17 -12.26 -6.88
CA ASP A 128 4.69 -13.62 -6.80
C ASP A 128 5.17 -13.92 -5.38
N PHE A 129 4.41 -14.74 -4.67
CA PHE A 129 4.69 -15.19 -3.32
C PHE A 129 5.31 -16.60 -3.29
N SER A 130 5.69 -17.17 -4.43
CA SER A 130 6.20 -18.55 -4.54
C SER A 130 7.47 -18.82 -3.73
N GLY A 131 8.23 -17.78 -3.39
CA GLY A 131 9.41 -17.85 -2.53
C GLY A 131 9.16 -17.52 -1.05
N MET A 132 7.95 -17.13 -0.68
CA MET A 132 7.59 -16.88 0.70
C MET A 132 6.86 -18.10 1.25
N GLN A 133 7.36 -18.68 2.35
CA GLN A 133 6.58 -19.60 3.18
C GLN A 133 5.48 -18.80 3.87
N THR A 134 4.44 -18.48 3.15
CA THR A 134 3.26 -17.84 3.69
C THR A 134 2.14 -18.86 3.76
N ALA A 135 1.61 -19.05 4.96
CA ALA A 135 0.39 -19.80 5.20
C ALA A 135 -0.83 -19.02 4.66
N PHE A 136 -0.83 -18.73 3.36
CA PHE A 136 -2.02 -18.21 2.69
C PHE A 136 -2.86 -19.39 2.22
N HIS A 137 -3.96 -19.61 2.92
CA HIS A 137 -5.04 -20.44 2.41
C HIS A 137 -5.76 -19.63 1.32
N LEU A 138 -5.44 -19.91 0.07
CA LEU A 138 -6.32 -19.51 -1.03
C LEU A 138 -7.66 -20.21 -0.80
N PRO A 139 -8.81 -19.52 -0.86
CA PRO A 139 -10.10 -20.18 -0.86
C PRO A 139 -10.08 -21.21 -2.00
N LYS A 140 -10.37 -22.47 -1.70
CA LYS A 140 -10.58 -23.50 -2.72
C LYS A 140 -11.75 -22.99 -3.58
N GLU A 141 -11.53 -22.86 -4.89
CA GLU A 141 -12.62 -22.74 -5.85
C GLU A 141 -13.57 -23.88 -5.58
N GLU A 142 -14.79 -23.56 -5.22
CA GLU A 142 -15.88 -24.56 -5.23
C GLU A 142 -15.99 -25.06 -6.67
N GLN A 143 -15.53 -26.27 -6.89
CA GLN A 143 -15.81 -27.00 -8.12
C GLN A 143 -17.32 -27.21 -8.16
N ASN A 144 -18.02 -26.33 -8.85
CA ASN A 144 -19.40 -26.54 -9.24
C ASN A 144 -19.46 -27.79 -10.10
N ASN A 145 -19.91 -28.88 -9.51
CA ASN A 145 -20.25 -30.12 -10.19
C ASN A 145 -21.62 -29.91 -10.85
N PRO A 146 -21.75 -29.92 -12.19
CA PRO A 146 -23.04 -29.83 -12.84
C PRO A 146 -23.76 -31.15 -12.67
N ARG A 147 -24.95 -31.09 -12.05
CA ARG A 147 -26.00 -32.10 -12.23
C ARG A 147 -27.12 -31.54 -13.04
#